data_6b45670be1d20c9ae9c10c3ca2ed3723
#
_entry.id   6b45670be1d20c9ae9c10c3ca2ed3723
#
_cell.length_a   1.000
_cell.length_b   1.000
_cell.length_c   1.000
_cell.angle_alpha   90.00
_cell.angle_beta   90.00
_cell.angle_gamma   90.00
#
_symmetry.space_group_name_H-M   'P 1'
#
loop_
_entity.id
_entity.type
_entity.pdbx_description
1 polymer ?
#
loop_
_entity_poly.entity_id
_entity_poly.type
_entity_poly.pdbx_seq_one_letter_code
_entity_poly.pdbx_strand_id
1 'polypeptide(L)'
;MGYSLFKVDKSKYNNKKYFGMKKLILLLLFIPLLGFGQDDSSESEVIKEHVVRNEFSIKITDLSNIESRKTESEYSIIVYKNNEVFQNIITPANMSYHPFEERSFGSADINFDGYDDFLFIDYMAMVNYSYIVYLYNPLSEKFEINEDYGSISSPQFDIDYQIIKSFNRGNAAYYESEIYIVLNDKLTRISKTIDNYQSNTYKYIIYDGKKEVHVNEALRRVNLYIGFFKTKKFNIIIDLLDNGKYRYASWSVSRNLRNNPDLILKNGVKQESENEISYKFKKGEFSYTCIFNKLTNNGHLKVFQNQKELLQQKASVFIMPNEVKQYTGNKHKVIISL
;
A
#
# COMPACT_ATOMS: atom_id res chain seq x y z
N MET A 1 -13.90 6.14 23.00
CA MET A 1 -12.64 6.82 22.61
C MET A 1 -12.71 7.02 21.12
N GLY A 2 -12.82 8.29 20.69
CA GLY A 2 -13.18 8.65 19.33
C GLY A 2 -12.04 8.45 18.35
N TYR A 3 -12.36 7.84 17.23
CA TYR A 3 -11.47 7.80 16.06
C TYR A 3 -11.51 9.18 15.39
N SER A 4 -10.35 9.83 15.34
CA SER A 4 -10.18 11.07 14.58
C SER A 4 -10.18 10.72 13.09
N LEU A 5 -11.27 11.01 12.43
CA LEU A 5 -11.37 11.06 10.97
C LEU A 5 -10.49 12.20 10.46
N PHE A 6 -9.57 11.90 9.59
CA PHE A 6 -8.79 12.91 8.87
C PHE A 6 -9.73 13.83 8.09
N LYS A 7 -9.85 15.06 8.55
CA LYS A 7 -10.51 16.13 7.80
C LYS A 7 -9.63 16.55 6.63
N VAL A 8 -10.09 16.22 5.43
CA VAL A 8 -9.52 16.77 4.20
C VAL A 8 -9.98 18.22 4.08
N ASP A 9 -9.03 19.15 4.05
CA ASP A 9 -9.28 20.58 3.85
C ASP A 9 -9.75 20.84 2.41
N LYS A 10 -11.03 21.17 2.26
CA LYS A 10 -11.70 21.49 0.99
C LYS A 10 -11.45 22.91 0.47
N SER A 11 -10.50 23.68 1.03
CA SER A 11 -10.41 25.13 0.77
C SER A 11 -9.61 25.56 -0.48
N LYS A 12 -9.17 24.65 -1.35
CA LYS A 12 -8.32 25.01 -2.51
C LYS A 12 -8.90 24.73 -3.90
N TYR A 13 -10.21 24.68 -4.05
CA TYR A 13 -10.79 24.69 -5.39
C TYR A 13 -11.71 25.88 -5.56
N ASN A 14 -11.14 26.99 -5.97
CA ASN A 14 -11.88 28.15 -6.49
C ASN A 14 -11.41 28.52 -7.90
N ASN A 15 -12.40 28.56 -8.77
CA ASN A 15 -12.51 29.39 -9.97
C ASN A 15 -11.73 29.04 -11.23
N LYS A 16 -12.39 28.36 -12.15
CA LYS A 16 -12.32 28.74 -13.56
C LYS A 16 -13.72 28.98 -14.10
N LYS A 17 -13.87 30.22 -14.60
CA LYS A 17 -15.05 30.82 -15.22
C LYS A 17 -15.50 29.98 -16.42
N TYR A 18 -16.78 29.63 -16.43
CA TYR A 18 -17.48 29.28 -17.66
C TYR A 18 -18.05 30.55 -18.31
N PHE A 19 -17.57 30.82 -19.49
CA PHE A 19 -18.17 31.80 -20.41
C PHE A 19 -19.30 31.09 -21.16
N GLY A 20 -20.41 31.75 -21.21
CA GLY A 20 -21.65 31.22 -21.76
C GLY A 20 -21.67 31.06 -23.27
N MET A 21 -22.58 30.23 -23.72
CA MET A 21 -23.20 30.41 -25.01
C MET A 21 -24.63 29.90 -25.06
N LYS A 22 -25.39 30.77 -25.55
CA LYS A 22 -26.74 31.00 -25.99
C LYS A 22 -27.40 29.84 -26.76
N LYS A 23 -28.68 29.67 -26.41
CA LYS A 23 -29.88 29.56 -27.26
C LYS A 23 -29.91 28.53 -28.40
N LEU A 24 -30.81 27.59 -28.26
CA LEU A 24 -32.14 27.47 -28.91
C LEU A 24 -32.13 26.68 -30.20
N ILE A 25 -32.92 25.65 -30.29
CA ILE A 25 -34.15 25.62 -31.08
C ILE A 25 -34.86 24.27 -30.78
N LEU A 26 -36.10 24.44 -30.31
CA LEU A 26 -37.13 23.41 -30.18
C LEU A 26 -37.65 23.10 -31.58
N LEU A 27 -37.51 21.85 -32.05
CA LEU A 27 -38.28 21.37 -33.20
C LEU A 27 -39.01 20.08 -32.83
N LEU A 28 -40.25 20.22 -32.49
CA LEU A 28 -41.21 19.13 -32.38
C LEU A 28 -41.48 18.59 -33.80
N LEU A 29 -41.06 17.35 -34.05
CA LEU A 29 -41.58 16.56 -35.16
C LEU A 29 -42.31 15.34 -34.58
N PHE A 30 -43.60 15.35 -34.76
CA PHE A 30 -44.47 14.20 -34.60
C PHE A 30 -44.05 13.11 -35.56
N ILE A 31 -43.70 11.94 -35.04
CA ILE A 31 -43.59 10.69 -35.82
C ILE A 31 -44.58 9.70 -35.21
N PRO A 32 -45.40 9.06 -36.06
CA PRO A 32 -46.47 8.17 -35.58
C PRO A 32 -45.91 6.89 -34.98
N LEU A 33 -46.55 6.45 -33.89
CA LEU A 33 -46.37 5.14 -33.29
C LEU A 33 -46.65 4.05 -34.32
N LEU A 34 -45.61 3.40 -34.81
CA LEU A 34 -45.69 2.04 -35.35
C LEU A 34 -45.14 1.13 -34.25
N GLY A 35 -46.03 0.34 -33.68
CA GLY A 35 -45.66 -0.71 -32.75
C GLY A 35 -44.80 -1.73 -33.48
N PHE A 36 -43.56 -1.84 -33.05
CA PHE A 36 -42.72 -3.00 -33.33
C PHE A 36 -42.63 -3.82 -32.06
N GLY A 37 -42.74 -5.12 -32.25
CA GLY A 37 -42.74 -6.11 -31.19
C GLY A 37 -41.54 -6.01 -30.27
N GLN A 38 -41.76 -6.32 -29.03
CA GLN A 38 -40.73 -6.60 -28.04
C GLN A 38 -39.83 -7.73 -28.61
N ASP A 39 -38.67 -7.35 -29.09
CA ASP A 39 -37.53 -8.27 -29.11
C ASP A 39 -37.02 -8.25 -27.63
N ASP A 40 -37.28 -9.35 -26.94
CA ASP A 40 -36.62 -9.71 -25.69
C ASP A 40 -35.15 -10.06 -25.96
N SER A 41 -34.38 -9.11 -26.47
CA SER A 41 -32.94 -9.13 -26.32
C SER A 41 -32.66 -8.67 -24.91
N SER A 42 -32.35 -9.59 -24.02
CA SER A 42 -31.78 -9.29 -22.71
C SER A 42 -30.48 -8.51 -22.93
N GLU A 43 -30.58 -7.18 -23.05
CA GLU A 43 -29.41 -6.32 -23.05
C GLU A 43 -28.72 -6.52 -21.72
N SER A 44 -27.49 -7.03 -21.77
CA SER A 44 -26.60 -7.09 -20.62
C SER A 44 -26.42 -5.65 -20.11
N GLU A 45 -26.92 -5.37 -18.91
CA GLU A 45 -26.89 -4.01 -18.37
C GLU A 45 -25.44 -3.60 -18.08
N VAL A 46 -24.99 -2.53 -18.73
CA VAL A 46 -23.69 -1.91 -18.45
C VAL A 46 -23.73 -1.27 -17.09
N ILE A 47 -22.97 -1.80 -16.17
CA ILE A 47 -23.05 -1.44 -14.78
C ILE A 47 -22.25 -0.19 -14.49
N LYS A 48 -21.04 -0.05 -15.00
CA LYS A 48 -20.19 1.10 -14.70
C LYS A 48 -19.01 1.28 -15.66
N GLU A 49 -18.62 2.54 -15.84
CA GLU A 49 -17.38 2.92 -16.52
C GLU A 49 -16.43 3.58 -15.52
N HIS A 50 -15.17 3.18 -15.54
CA HIS A 50 -14.10 3.75 -14.70
C HIS A 50 -12.93 4.18 -15.57
N VAL A 51 -12.26 5.26 -15.17
CA VAL A 51 -11.03 5.74 -15.82
C VAL A 51 -9.83 5.27 -15.02
N VAL A 52 -8.95 4.53 -15.68
CA VAL A 52 -7.65 4.11 -15.17
C VAL A 52 -6.61 4.93 -15.89
N ARG A 53 -6.12 6.00 -15.32
CA ARG A 53 -5.29 7.02 -15.97
C ARG A 53 -5.73 7.39 -17.41
N ASN A 54 -5.13 8.42 -17.96
CA ASN A 54 -5.54 9.07 -19.22
C ASN A 54 -5.62 8.16 -20.47
N GLU A 55 -5.07 6.94 -20.41
CA GLU A 55 -5.02 6.02 -21.57
C GLU A 55 -6.00 4.86 -21.48
N PHE A 56 -6.39 4.45 -20.27
CA PHE A 56 -7.26 3.31 -20.05
C PHE A 56 -8.60 3.71 -19.44
N SER A 57 -9.66 3.08 -19.92
CA SER A 57 -10.96 3.06 -19.26
C SER A 57 -11.47 1.62 -19.15
N ILE A 58 -12.28 1.37 -18.15
CA ILE A 58 -12.80 0.03 -17.87
C ILE A 58 -14.31 0.08 -17.86
N LYS A 59 -14.91 -0.86 -18.55
CA LYS A 59 -16.36 -1.10 -18.56
C LYS A 59 -16.63 -2.46 -17.94
N ILE A 60 -17.50 -2.48 -16.93
CA ILE A 60 -17.87 -3.70 -16.23
C ILE A 60 -19.31 -4.05 -16.60
N THR A 61 -19.54 -5.30 -16.98
CA THR A 61 -20.86 -5.82 -17.33
C THR A 61 -21.13 -7.08 -16.52
N ASP A 62 -22.29 -7.14 -15.88
CA ASP A 62 -22.78 -8.34 -15.19
C ASP A 62 -23.30 -9.34 -16.24
N LEU A 63 -22.79 -10.53 -16.21
CA LEU A 63 -23.18 -11.61 -17.08
C LEU A 63 -24.18 -12.60 -16.43
N SER A 64 -24.56 -12.37 -15.17
CA SER A 64 -25.43 -13.27 -14.40
C SER A 64 -26.84 -13.42 -15.01
N ASN A 65 -27.30 -12.42 -15.77
CA ASN A 65 -28.60 -12.42 -16.42
C ASN A 65 -28.64 -13.15 -17.77
N ILE A 66 -27.50 -13.65 -18.24
CA ILE A 66 -27.45 -14.42 -19.49
C ILE A 66 -27.94 -15.85 -19.18
N GLU A 67 -29.07 -16.27 -19.80
CA GLU A 67 -29.77 -17.53 -19.51
C GLU A 67 -28.93 -18.82 -19.50
N SER A 68 -27.78 -18.81 -20.17
CA SER A 68 -26.87 -19.96 -20.24
C SER A 68 -25.91 -20.08 -19.02
N ARG A 69 -25.88 -19.10 -18.10
CA ARG A 69 -24.89 -19.00 -17.02
C ARG A 69 -25.47 -18.87 -15.62
N LYS A 70 -26.64 -19.45 -15.37
CA LYS A 70 -27.46 -19.32 -14.15
C LYS A 70 -26.83 -19.79 -12.83
N THR A 71 -25.59 -20.32 -12.81
CA THR A 71 -25.04 -20.96 -11.60
C THR A 71 -23.92 -20.19 -10.94
N GLU A 72 -23.27 -19.26 -11.63
CA GLU A 72 -22.19 -18.44 -11.07
C GLU A 72 -22.28 -17.02 -11.67
N SER A 73 -22.27 -16.00 -10.81
CA SER A 73 -22.21 -14.63 -11.29
C SER A 73 -20.82 -14.40 -11.92
N GLU A 74 -20.76 -14.11 -13.18
CA GLU A 74 -19.55 -13.75 -13.91
C GLU A 74 -19.64 -12.30 -14.34
N TYR A 75 -18.51 -11.58 -14.31
CA TYR A 75 -18.42 -10.23 -14.84
C TYR A 75 -17.49 -10.19 -16.04
N SER A 76 -17.89 -9.46 -17.05
CA SER A 76 -17.01 -9.07 -18.16
C SER A 76 -16.40 -7.71 -17.84
N ILE A 77 -15.08 -7.66 -17.87
CA ILE A 77 -14.30 -6.44 -17.73
C ILE A 77 -13.69 -6.13 -19.08
N ILE A 78 -14.18 -5.10 -19.73
CA ILE A 78 -13.61 -4.63 -21.00
C ILE A 78 -12.71 -3.44 -20.69
N VAL A 79 -11.42 -3.63 -20.95
CA VAL A 79 -10.44 -2.56 -20.85
C VAL A 79 -10.31 -1.90 -22.23
N TYR A 80 -10.43 -0.59 -22.26
CA TYR A 80 -10.22 0.23 -23.44
C TYR A 80 -8.92 1.02 -23.30
N LYS A 81 -8.18 1.14 -24.38
CA LYS A 81 -7.03 2.05 -24.50
C LYS A 81 -7.33 3.02 -25.64
N ASN A 82 -7.35 4.33 -25.33
CA ASN A 82 -7.70 5.36 -26.34
C ASN A 82 -9.05 5.10 -27.05
N ASN A 83 -10.06 4.63 -26.32
CA ASN A 83 -11.39 4.25 -26.80
C ASN A 83 -11.45 3.01 -27.70
N GLU A 84 -10.38 2.28 -27.88
CA GLU A 84 -10.37 0.98 -28.56
C GLU A 84 -10.30 -0.16 -27.54
N VAL A 85 -10.96 -1.29 -27.85
CA VAL A 85 -10.92 -2.48 -26.97
C VAL A 85 -9.48 -2.99 -26.91
N PHE A 86 -8.90 -2.93 -25.71
CA PHE A 86 -7.55 -3.37 -25.45
C PHE A 86 -7.50 -4.79 -24.91
N GLN A 87 -8.38 -5.09 -23.93
CA GLN A 87 -8.43 -6.41 -23.30
C GLN A 87 -9.86 -6.72 -22.84
N ASN A 88 -10.25 -7.99 -22.95
CA ASN A 88 -11.48 -8.51 -22.35
C ASN A 88 -11.11 -9.55 -21.29
N ILE A 89 -11.60 -9.38 -20.08
CA ILE A 89 -11.34 -10.24 -18.93
C ILE A 89 -12.68 -10.74 -18.42
N ILE A 90 -12.79 -12.06 -18.25
CA ILE A 90 -13.92 -12.67 -17.54
C ILE A 90 -13.43 -13.06 -16.16
N THR A 91 -14.04 -12.51 -15.13
CA THR A 91 -13.70 -12.81 -13.75
C THR A 91 -14.79 -13.67 -13.15
N PRO A 92 -14.46 -14.81 -12.50
CA PRO A 92 -15.43 -15.59 -11.76
C PRO A 92 -15.94 -14.75 -10.59
N ALA A 93 -17.24 -14.62 -10.50
CA ALA A 93 -17.83 -13.82 -9.45
C ALA A 93 -18.23 -14.67 -8.26
N ASN A 94 -17.29 -15.01 -7.42
CA ASN A 94 -17.56 -15.17 -6.01
C ASN A 94 -17.61 -13.80 -5.30
N MET A 95 -17.93 -12.73 -6.04
CA MET A 95 -18.01 -11.40 -5.47
C MET A 95 -19.22 -11.33 -4.57
N SER A 96 -19.00 -11.53 -3.27
CA SER A 96 -20.02 -11.38 -2.24
C SER A 96 -20.51 -9.93 -2.12
N TYR A 97 -19.94 -9.03 -2.90
CA TYR A 97 -20.24 -7.61 -2.91
C TYR A 97 -20.54 -7.15 -4.33
N HIS A 98 -21.65 -6.46 -4.50
CA HIS A 98 -22.00 -5.88 -5.79
C HIS A 98 -20.94 -4.88 -6.23
N PRO A 99 -20.35 -5.01 -7.44
CA PRO A 99 -19.35 -4.06 -7.94
C PRO A 99 -19.92 -2.67 -8.24
N PHE A 100 -21.16 -2.42 -7.82
CA PHE A 100 -21.97 -1.23 -8.13
C PHE A 100 -21.77 -0.06 -7.18
N GLU A 101 -21.15 -0.27 -6.02
CA GLU A 101 -20.82 0.85 -5.16
C GLU A 101 -19.57 1.56 -5.66
N GLU A 102 -19.56 2.90 -5.61
CA GLU A 102 -18.39 3.71 -5.99
C GLU A 102 -17.11 3.32 -5.24
N ARG A 103 -17.26 2.59 -4.13
CA ARG A 103 -16.18 2.10 -3.27
C ARG A 103 -15.59 0.76 -3.70
N SER A 104 -16.19 0.08 -4.66
CA SER A 104 -15.78 -1.28 -5.00
C SER A 104 -14.61 -1.35 -5.99
N PHE A 105 -14.29 -0.23 -6.66
CA PHE A 105 -13.24 -0.15 -7.66
C PHE A 105 -12.18 0.87 -7.25
N GLY A 106 -10.91 0.54 -7.49
CA GLY A 106 -9.79 1.44 -7.34
C GLY A 106 -8.78 1.28 -8.46
N SER A 107 -8.05 2.34 -8.76
CA SER A 107 -6.92 2.32 -9.68
C SER A 107 -5.75 3.07 -9.06
N ALA A 108 -4.58 2.44 -9.10
CA ALA A 108 -3.34 2.98 -8.55
C ALA A 108 -2.14 2.21 -9.11
N ASP A 109 -0.95 2.77 -8.97
CA ASP A 109 0.31 2.04 -9.11
C ASP A 109 0.51 1.20 -7.82
N ILE A 110 -0.10 0.00 -7.82
CA ILE A 110 -0.21 -0.87 -6.63
C ILE A 110 1.13 -1.53 -6.29
N ASN A 111 1.91 -1.87 -7.31
CA ASN A 111 3.20 -2.54 -7.17
C ASN A 111 4.39 -1.57 -7.26
N PHE A 112 4.14 -0.26 -7.41
CA PHE A 112 5.13 0.82 -7.47
C PHE A 112 6.11 0.71 -8.66
N ASP A 113 5.65 0.16 -9.79
CA ASP A 113 6.45 -0.01 -11.01
C ASP A 113 6.31 1.16 -12.01
N GLY A 114 5.40 2.08 -11.74
CA GLY A 114 5.14 3.27 -12.54
C GLY A 114 3.97 3.13 -13.50
N TYR A 115 3.32 1.98 -13.55
CA TYR A 115 2.09 1.75 -14.29
C TYR A 115 0.90 1.73 -13.35
N ASP A 116 -0.27 2.17 -13.84
CA ASP A 116 -1.48 2.06 -13.05
C ASP A 116 -2.07 0.67 -13.22
N ASP A 117 -2.45 0.11 -12.10
CA ASP A 117 -3.16 -1.14 -11.91
C ASP A 117 -4.61 -0.86 -11.56
N PHE A 118 -5.42 -1.90 -11.44
CA PHE A 118 -6.77 -1.78 -10.91
C PHE A 118 -7.15 -2.93 -9.97
N LEU A 119 -8.11 -2.65 -9.12
CA LEU A 119 -8.60 -3.61 -8.13
C LEU A 119 -10.11 -3.47 -7.91
N PHE A 120 -10.72 -4.57 -7.49
CA PHE A 120 -12.11 -4.64 -7.07
C PHE A 120 -12.19 -5.26 -5.68
N ILE A 121 -13.18 -4.85 -4.89
CA ILE A 121 -13.49 -5.56 -3.65
C ILE A 121 -14.00 -6.95 -4.00
N ASP A 122 -13.27 -7.98 -3.55
CA ASP A 122 -13.66 -9.38 -3.65
C ASP A 122 -14.59 -9.76 -2.49
N TYR A 123 -14.17 -9.43 -1.28
CA TYR A 123 -14.88 -9.76 -0.05
C TYR A 123 -14.86 -8.59 0.91
N MET A 124 -15.99 -8.34 1.57
CA MET A 124 -16.08 -7.37 2.66
C MET A 124 -16.83 -7.99 3.84
N ALA A 125 -16.15 -8.07 4.99
CA ALA A 125 -16.76 -8.27 6.29
C ALA A 125 -16.92 -6.92 7.01
N MET A 126 -17.42 -6.93 8.25
CA MET A 126 -17.68 -5.69 8.99
C MET A 126 -16.48 -4.74 9.09
N VAL A 127 -15.25 -5.25 9.08
CA VAL A 127 -14.02 -4.46 9.26
C VAL A 127 -12.85 -4.94 8.40
N ASN A 128 -12.95 -6.10 7.77
CA ASN A 128 -11.92 -6.64 6.89
C ASN A 128 -12.46 -6.73 5.47
N TYR A 129 -11.60 -6.47 4.50
CA TYR A 129 -11.92 -6.63 3.08
C TYR A 129 -10.71 -7.16 2.32
N SER A 130 -10.96 -7.78 1.19
CA SER A 130 -9.94 -8.20 0.23
C SER A 130 -10.28 -7.70 -1.16
N TYR A 131 -9.30 -7.72 -2.04
CA TYR A 131 -9.47 -7.28 -3.43
C TYR A 131 -9.08 -8.38 -4.40
N ILE A 132 -9.73 -8.39 -5.55
CA ILE A 132 -9.14 -8.96 -6.77
C ILE A 132 -8.28 -7.88 -7.37
N VAL A 133 -6.99 -8.17 -7.58
CA VAL A 133 -5.99 -7.21 -8.05
C VAL A 133 -5.50 -7.60 -9.43
N TYR A 134 -5.52 -6.66 -10.35
CA TYR A 134 -4.98 -6.79 -11.69
C TYR A 134 -3.81 -5.83 -11.86
N LEU A 135 -2.61 -6.38 -12.03
CA LEU A 135 -1.41 -5.60 -12.31
C LEU A 135 -1.17 -5.49 -13.81
N TYR A 136 -0.81 -4.30 -14.28
CA TYR A 136 -0.39 -4.12 -15.67
C TYR A 136 1.02 -4.68 -15.87
N ASN A 137 1.15 -5.61 -16.81
CA ASN A 137 2.44 -6.18 -17.17
C ASN A 137 2.91 -5.53 -18.50
N PRO A 138 3.94 -4.66 -18.47
CA PRO A 138 4.41 -3.97 -19.65
C PRO A 138 5.08 -4.88 -20.69
N LEU A 139 5.48 -6.10 -20.31
CA LEU A 139 6.09 -7.07 -21.24
C LEU A 139 5.04 -7.81 -22.06
N SER A 140 3.92 -8.19 -21.43
CA SER A 140 2.79 -8.83 -22.12
C SER A 140 1.79 -7.80 -22.66
N GLU A 141 1.92 -6.54 -22.26
CA GLU A 141 0.97 -5.45 -22.50
C GLU A 141 -0.46 -5.85 -22.08
N LYS A 142 -0.61 -6.42 -20.88
CA LYS A 142 -1.89 -6.88 -20.34
C LYS A 142 -2.02 -6.61 -18.86
N PHE A 143 -3.28 -6.54 -18.43
CA PHE A 143 -3.62 -6.63 -17.01
C PHE A 143 -3.75 -8.11 -16.62
N GLU A 144 -3.03 -8.51 -15.60
CA GLU A 144 -2.96 -9.90 -15.14
C GLU A 144 -3.37 -9.95 -13.67
N ILE A 145 -4.20 -10.95 -13.30
CA ILE A 145 -4.59 -11.15 -11.91
C ILE A 145 -3.36 -11.48 -11.05
N ASN A 146 -3.30 -10.89 -9.87
CA ASN A 146 -2.22 -11.17 -8.91
C ASN A 146 -2.78 -11.57 -7.55
N GLU A 147 -2.69 -12.87 -7.24
CA GLU A 147 -3.21 -13.46 -6.01
C GLU A 147 -2.42 -13.05 -4.77
N ASP A 148 -1.12 -12.77 -4.88
CA ASP A 148 -0.29 -12.34 -3.74
C ASP A 148 -0.83 -11.02 -3.17
N TYR A 149 -1.14 -10.06 -4.02
CA TYR A 149 -1.72 -8.78 -3.60
C TYR A 149 -3.18 -8.95 -3.17
N GLY A 150 -3.94 -9.82 -3.82
CA GLY A 150 -5.32 -10.16 -3.47
C GLY A 150 -5.44 -10.79 -2.08
N SER A 151 -4.40 -11.50 -1.61
CA SER A 151 -4.37 -12.14 -0.30
C SER A 151 -4.20 -11.18 0.88
N ILE A 152 -3.85 -9.90 0.63
CA ILE A 152 -3.61 -8.90 1.67
C ILE A 152 -4.94 -8.43 2.25
N SER A 153 -5.14 -8.60 3.55
CA SER A 153 -6.35 -8.13 4.23
C SER A 153 -6.34 -6.62 4.43
N SER A 154 -7.42 -5.96 4.04
CA SER A 154 -7.65 -4.52 4.22
C SER A 154 -6.43 -3.66 3.82
N PRO A 155 -5.90 -3.83 2.59
CA PRO A 155 -4.68 -3.15 2.18
C PRO A 155 -4.89 -1.64 2.06
N GLN A 156 -3.86 -0.89 2.46
CA GLN A 156 -3.73 0.55 2.27
C GLN A 156 -2.41 0.81 1.55
N PHE A 157 -2.48 1.41 0.37
CA PHE A 157 -1.32 1.72 -0.45
C PHE A 157 -0.77 3.10 -0.08
N ASP A 158 0.48 3.13 0.36
CA ASP A 158 1.19 4.35 0.73
C ASP A 158 2.28 4.63 -0.32
N ILE A 159 1.95 5.49 -1.27
CA ILE A 159 2.81 5.82 -2.41
C ILE A 159 4.07 6.56 -1.98
N ASP A 160 3.98 7.41 -0.95
CA ASP A 160 5.14 8.20 -0.48
C ASP A 160 6.21 7.29 0.11
N TYR A 161 5.81 6.24 0.81
CA TYR A 161 6.72 5.24 1.37
C TYR A 161 6.88 3.99 0.49
N GLN A 162 6.11 3.86 -0.59
CA GLN A 162 6.06 2.66 -1.44
C GLN A 162 5.86 1.38 -0.61
N ILE A 163 4.86 1.42 0.27
CA ILE A 163 4.49 0.31 1.14
C ILE A 163 3.02 -0.01 1.03
N ILE A 164 2.69 -1.25 1.37
CA ILE A 164 1.30 -1.68 1.56
C ILE A 164 1.13 -2.03 3.03
N LYS A 165 0.22 -1.32 3.70
CA LYS A 165 -0.17 -1.60 5.07
C LYS A 165 -1.38 -2.52 5.03
N SER A 166 -1.33 -3.62 5.76
CA SER A 166 -2.44 -4.55 5.94
C SER A 166 -2.96 -4.46 7.36
N PHE A 167 -4.26 -4.57 7.49
CA PHE A 167 -4.92 -4.67 8.77
C PHE A 167 -5.91 -5.84 8.76
N ASN A 168 -5.86 -6.67 9.79
CA ASN A 168 -6.78 -7.77 9.97
C ASN A 168 -7.29 -7.80 11.42
N ARG A 169 -8.61 -7.80 11.56
CA ARG A 169 -9.29 -7.96 12.84
C ARG A 169 -9.96 -9.32 12.89
N GLY A 170 -9.35 -10.28 13.58
CA GLY A 170 -9.91 -11.61 13.73
C GLY A 170 -11.12 -11.67 14.65
N ASN A 171 -11.13 -10.85 15.73
CA ASN A 171 -12.26 -10.71 16.65
C ASN A 171 -12.16 -9.41 17.49
N ALA A 172 -12.96 -9.27 18.54
CA ALA A 172 -12.95 -8.09 19.41
C ALA A 172 -11.60 -7.85 20.14
N ALA A 173 -10.78 -8.90 20.29
CA ALA A 173 -9.54 -8.85 21.05
C ALA A 173 -8.30 -9.18 20.23
N TYR A 174 -8.43 -9.59 18.96
CA TYR A 174 -7.34 -10.04 18.12
C TYR A 174 -7.17 -9.14 16.91
N TYR A 175 -5.98 -8.56 16.76
CA TYR A 175 -5.61 -7.63 15.70
C TYR A 175 -4.25 -8.01 15.13
N GLU A 176 -4.14 -7.94 13.81
CA GLU A 176 -2.86 -8.04 13.09
C GLU A 176 -2.67 -6.81 12.23
N SER A 177 -1.43 -6.34 12.15
CA SER A 177 -1.02 -5.33 11.18
C SER A 177 0.27 -5.77 10.52
N GLU A 178 0.33 -5.65 9.21
CA GLU A 178 1.48 -6.07 8.42
C GLU A 178 1.90 -4.93 7.49
N ILE A 179 3.19 -4.88 7.17
CA ILE A 179 3.73 -3.93 6.20
C ILE A 179 4.49 -4.73 5.15
N TYR A 180 4.17 -4.46 3.90
CA TYR A 180 4.78 -5.06 2.73
C TYR A 180 5.49 -4.00 1.89
N ILE A 181 6.53 -4.43 1.19
CA ILE A 181 7.23 -3.69 0.14
C ILE A 181 7.37 -4.58 -1.08
N VAL A 182 7.68 -3.99 -2.23
CA VAL A 182 8.14 -4.73 -3.40
C VAL A 182 9.67 -4.75 -3.39
N LEU A 183 10.23 -5.95 -3.26
CA LEU A 183 11.67 -6.17 -3.23
C LEU A 183 12.06 -7.19 -4.30
N ASN A 184 12.86 -6.75 -5.31
CA ASN A 184 13.21 -7.58 -6.47
C ASN A 184 11.96 -8.19 -7.14
N ASP A 185 10.99 -7.35 -7.45
CA ASP A 185 9.71 -7.67 -8.09
C ASP A 185 8.84 -8.67 -7.30
N LYS A 186 9.11 -8.82 -6.01
CA LYS A 186 8.34 -9.68 -5.11
C LYS A 186 7.74 -8.91 -3.96
N LEU A 187 6.47 -9.17 -3.72
CA LEU A 187 5.80 -8.71 -2.51
C LEU A 187 6.47 -9.33 -1.28
N THR A 188 7.04 -8.49 -0.43
CA THR A 188 7.84 -8.93 0.73
C THR A 188 7.30 -8.29 1.99
N ARG A 189 6.86 -9.10 2.95
CA ARG A 189 6.46 -8.61 4.26
C ARG A 189 7.68 -8.22 5.08
N ILE A 190 7.77 -6.96 5.47
CA ILE A 190 8.90 -6.43 6.25
C ILE A 190 8.62 -6.32 7.74
N SER A 191 7.35 -6.22 8.13
CA SER A 191 6.99 -6.29 9.55
C SER A 191 5.59 -6.84 9.75
N LYS A 192 5.38 -7.44 10.93
CA LYS A 192 4.09 -7.92 11.41
C LYS A 192 3.97 -7.64 12.90
N THR A 193 2.84 -7.09 13.30
CA THR A 193 2.46 -6.99 14.72
C THR A 193 1.20 -7.80 14.98
N ILE A 194 1.13 -8.43 16.15
CA ILE A 194 -0.06 -9.14 16.63
C ILE A 194 -0.35 -8.64 18.02
N ASP A 195 -1.58 -8.19 18.22
CA ASP A 195 -2.16 -7.86 19.51
C ASP A 195 -3.33 -8.79 19.81
N ASN A 196 -3.16 -9.70 20.76
CA ASN A 196 -4.23 -10.54 21.27
C ASN A 196 -4.48 -10.22 22.74
N TYR A 197 -5.48 -9.39 22.99
CA TYR A 197 -5.83 -8.94 24.34
C TYR A 197 -6.51 -10.01 25.17
N GLN A 198 -7.17 -11.00 24.54
CA GLN A 198 -7.82 -12.09 25.24
C GLN A 198 -6.83 -13.07 25.87
N SER A 199 -5.79 -13.43 25.13
CA SER A 199 -4.72 -14.33 25.61
C SER A 199 -3.52 -13.58 26.19
N ASN A 200 -3.56 -12.25 26.20
CA ASN A 200 -2.44 -11.37 26.56
C ASN A 200 -1.15 -11.71 25.80
N THR A 201 -1.31 -12.08 24.51
CA THR A 201 -0.19 -12.45 23.64
C THR A 201 0.07 -11.34 22.64
N TYR A 202 1.32 -10.90 22.61
CA TYR A 202 1.78 -9.85 21.70
C TYR A 202 2.98 -10.36 20.92
N LYS A 203 3.10 -9.92 19.65
CA LYS A 203 4.26 -10.27 18.82
C LYS A 203 4.70 -9.07 18.00
N TYR A 204 5.99 -8.96 17.81
CA TYR A 204 6.60 -8.06 16.83
C TYR A 204 7.60 -8.86 16.02
N ILE A 205 7.42 -8.89 14.71
CA ILE A 205 8.22 -9.63 13.74
C ILE A 205 8.72 -8.61 12.71
N ILE A 206 10.00 -8.68 12.37
CA ILE A 206 10.62 -7.84 11.34
C ILE A 206 11.37 -8.71 10.33
N TYR A 207 11.67 -8.14 9.17
CA TYR A 207 12.53 -8.74 8.16
C TYR A 207 13.95 -8.17 8.28
N ASP A 208 14.96 -9.04 8.39
CA ASP A 208 16.37 -8.63 8.59
C ASP A 208 17.19 -8.56 7.29
N GLY A 209 16.50 -8.64 6.14
CA GLY A 209 17.08 -8.72 4.80
C GLY A 209 17.25 -10.16 4.28
N LYS A 210 16.97 -11.17 5.11
CA LYS A 210 17.08 -12.59 4.74
C LYS A 210 15.87 -13.39 5.19
N LYS A 211 15.35 -13.11 6.38
CA LYS A 211 14.25 -13.84 7.00
C LYS A 211 13.50 -12.99 8.02
N GLU A 212 12.36 -13.48 8.42
CA GLU A 212 11.61 -12.91 9.54
C GLU A 212 12.29 -13.23 10.88
N VAL A 213 12.32 -12.25 11.75
CA VAL A 213 12.93 -12.32 13.07
C VAL A 213 11.94 -11.80 14.11
N HIS A 214 11.70 -12.60 15.16
CA HIS A 214 10.89 -12.15 16.29
C HIS A 214 11.70 -11.19 17.18
N VAL A 215 11.06 -10.09 17.53
CA VAL A 215 11.64 -9.02 18.34
C VAL A 215 10.83 -8.86 19.63
N ASN A 216 11.37 -8.16 20.60
CA ASN A 216 10.67 -7.82 21.85
C ASN A 216 9.34 -7.12 21.55
N GLU A 217 8.25 -7.69 22.05
CA GLU A 217 6.89 -7.21 21.76
C GLU A 217 6.60 -5.80 22.33
N ALA A 218 7.34 -5.35 23.33
CA ALA A 218 7.18 -3.98 23.83
C ALA A 218 7.55 -2.91 22.78
N LEU A 219 8.28 -3.29 21.74
CA LEU A 219 8.65 -2.42 20.63
C LEU A 219 7.63 -2.37 19.49
N ARG A 220 6.57 -3.15 19.52
CA ARG A 220 5.62 -3.34 18.39
C ARG A 220 4.84 -2.09 17.97
N ARG A 221 4.71 -1.10 18.85
CA ARG A 221 4.02 0.16 18.54
C ARG A 221 4.94 1.09 17.75
N VAL A 222 4.91 0.97 16.45
CA VAL A 222 5.68 1.77 15.51
C VAL A 222 4.78 2.18 14.35
N ASN A 223 5.05 3.35 13.77
CA ASN A 223 4.42 3.73 12.51
C ASN A 223 5.02 2.91 11.36
N LEU A 224 6.36 2.77 11.35
CA LEU A 224 7.04 2.08 10.28
C LEU A 224 8.37 1.47 10.78
N TYR A 225 8.62 0.22 10.44
CA TYR A 225 9.93 -0.38 10.53
C TYR A 225 10.82 0.14 9.40
N ILE A 226 11.98 0.70 9.73
CA ILE A 226 12.89 1.33 8.77
C ILE A 226 14.00 0.38 8.35
N GLY A 227 14.65 -0.28 9.31
CA GLY A 227 15.76 -1.15 8.96
C GLY A 227 16.46 -1.83 10.12
N PHE A 228 17.34 -2.75 9.74
CA PHE A 228 18.13 -3.59 10.63
C PHE A 228 19.63 -3.43 10.31
N PHE A 229 20.42 -3.14 11.33
CA PHE A 229 21.88 -3.04 11.23
C PHE A 229 22.51 -4.14 12.10
N LYS A 230 23.27 -5.00 11.47
CA LYS A 230 23.99 -6.08 12.18
C LYS A 230 25.49 -5.81 12.13
N THR A 231 26.07 -5.49 13.27
CA THR A 231 27.51 -5.30 13.45
C THR A 231 28.17 -6.54 14.06
N LYS A 232 29.48 -6.50 14.26
CA LYS A 232 30.20 -7.59 14.98
C LYS A 232 29.72 -7.73 16.43
N LYS A 233 29.26 -6.65 17.07
CA LYS A 233 28.90 -6.63 18.50
C LYS A 233 27.41 -6.42 18.78
N PHE A 234 26.67 -5.82 17.85
CA PHE A 234 25.30 -5.38 18.08
C PHE A 234 24.36 -5.74 16.95
N ASN A 235 23.14 -6.09 17.29
CA ASN A 235 21.96 -6.05 16.43
C ASN A 235 21.19 -4.77 16.75
N ILE A 236 20.82 -4.01 15.73
CA ILE A 236 20.19 -2.70 15.89
C ILE A 236 18.97 -2.61 15.00
N ILE A 237 17.85 -2.15 15.54
CA ILE A 237 16.63 -1.86 14.81
C ILE A 237 16.41 -0.35 14.82
N ILE A 238 16.07 0.19 13.66
CA ILE A 238 15.61 1.57 13.49
C ILE A 238 14.15 1.53 13.10
N ASP A 239 13.32 2.27 13.81
CA ASP A 239 11.89 2.43 13.56
C ASP A 239 11.52 3.91 13.48
N LEU A 240 10.47 4.22 12.72
CA LEU A 240 9.77 5.51 12.74
C LEU A 240 8.57 5.40 13.68
N LEU A 241 8.46 6.31 14.63
CA LEU A 241 7.34 6.39 15.57
C LEU A 241 6.24 7.31 15.03
N ASP A 242 5.03 7.20 15.60
CA ASP A 242 3.86 8.01 15.21
C ASP A 242 4.07 9.52 15.31
N ASN A 243 5.00 9.96 16.16
CA ASN A 243 5.36 11.37 16.30
C ASN A 243 6.38 11.87 15.25
N GLY A 244 6.69 11.06 14.22
CA GLY A 244 7.63 11.38 13.16
C GLY A 244 9.11 11.36 13.60
N LYS A 245 9.42 10.82 14.79
CA LYS A 245 10.79 10.67 15.29
C LYS A 245 11.23 9.22 15.19
N TYR A 246 12.53 9.02 15.01
CA TYR A 246 13.11 7.70 14.95
C TYR A 246 13.41 7.13 16.33
N ARG A 247 13.29 5.80 16.43
CA ARG A 247 13.71 5.00 17.58
C ARG A 247 14.89 4.12 17.18
N TYR A 248 15.85 4.02 18.06
CA TYR A 248 16.97 3.07 18.03
C TYR A 248 16.76 2.06 19.15
N ALA A 249 16.85 0.79 18.82
CA ALA A 249 16.88 -0.30 19.79
C ALA A 249 18.04 -1.22 19.47
N SER A 250 18.88 -1.56 20.46
CA SER A 250 20.02 -2.43 20.23
C SER A 250 20.16 -3.52 21.27
N TRP A 251 20.73 -4.64 20.84
CA TRP A 251 21.10 -5.81 21.62
C TRP A 251 22.54 -6.19 21.30
N SER A 252 23.25 -6.69 22.29
CA SER A 252 24.50 -7.42 22.06
C SER A 252 24.24 -8.60 21.13
N VAL A 253 25.17 -8.91 20.23
CA VAL A 253 24.96 -9.96 19.20
C VAL A 253 24.63 -11.33 19.76
N SER A 254 25.07 -11.63 20.99
CA SER A 254 24.78 -12.88 21.71
C SER A 254 23.38 -12.94 22.33
N ARG A 255 22.65 -11.82 22.41
CA ARG A 255 21.31 -11.76 22.99
C ARG A 255 20.22 -12.07 21.97
N ASN A 256 19.19 -12.76 22.43
CA ASN A 256 17.98 -12.96 21.63
C ASN A 256 17.21 -11.63 21.57
N LEU A 257 16.75 -11.25 20.37
CA LEU A 257 16.02 -10.01 20.14
C LEU A 257 14.64 -9.99 20.81
N ARG A 258 14.10 -11.13 21.24
CA ARG A 258 12.90 -11.20 22.08
C ARG A 258 13.10 -10.67 23.48
N ASN A 259 14.33 -10.64 23.97
CA ASN A 259 14.65 -10.03 25.26
C ASN A 259 14.58 -8.51 25.17
N ASN A 260 14.52 -7.84 26.32
CA ASN A 260 14.61 -6.39 26.35
C ASN A 260 15.90 -5.92 25.68
N PRO A 261 15.84 -4.87 24.86
CA PRO A 261 17.04 -4.23 24.33
C PRO A 261 18.00 -3.79 25.41
N ASP A 262 19.30 -3.85 25.14
CA ASP A 262 20.33 -3.29 26.04
C ASP A 262 20.25 -1.75 26.05
N LEU A 263 19.83 -1.16 24.92
CA LEU A 263 19.68 0.29 24.80
C LEU A 263 18.49 0.63 23.89
N ILE A 264 17.66 1.55 24.37
CA ILE A 264 16.59 2.19 23.58
C ILE A 264 16.83 3.70 23.60
N LEU A 265 16.86 4.30 22.41
CA LEU A 265 16.91 5.76 22.24
C LEU A 265 15.74 6.19 21.37
N LYS A 266 15.11 7.30 21.76
CA LYS A 266 14.00 7.92 21.01
C LYS A 266 14.45 9.30 20.52
N ASN A 267 13.59 9.94 19.72
CA ASN A 267 13.83 11.29 19.17
C ASN A 267 15.04 11.37 18.24
N GLY A 268 15.38 10.26 17.56
CA GLY A 268 16.38 10.25 16.52
C GLY A 268 15.97 11.14 15.34
N VAL A 269 16.97 11.59 14.60
CA VAL A 269 16.80 12.38 13.38
C VAL A 269 17.49 11.71 12.21
N LYS A 270 16.81 11.68 11.06
CA LYS A 270 17.37 11.27 9.78
C LYS A 270 18.13 12.45 9.18
N GLN A 271 19.30 12.17 8.61
CA GLN A 271 20.02 13.06 7.70
C GLN A 271 20.35 12.27 6.45
N GLU A 272 20.17 12.90 5.32
CA GLU A 272 20.37 12.27 4.01
C GLU A 272 21.24 13.15 3.13
N SER A 273 22.17 12.51 2.43
CA SER A 273 22.98 13.08 1.38
C SER A 273 22.81 12.25 0.11
N GLU A 274 23.49 12.64 -0.96
CA GLU A 274 23.51 11.90 -2.21
C GLU A 274 23.87 10.42 -2.01
N ASN A 275 24.90 10.13 -1.22
CA ASN A 275 25.48 8.80 -1.09
C ASN A 275 25.18 8.11 0.24
N GLU A 276 24.62 8.83 1.24
CA GLU A 276 24.45 8.27 2.56
C GLU A 276 23.14 8.70 3.22
N ILE A 277 22.58 7.77 4.01
CA ILE A 277 21.51 8.03 4.96
C ILE A 277 22.08 7.78 6.35
N SER A 278 21.84 8.68 7.28
CA SER A 278 22.23 8.49 8.67
C SER A 278 21.09 8.79 9.64
N TYR A 279 21.02 7.97 10.68
CA TYR A 279 20.09 8.13 11.80
C TYR A 279 20.89 8.44 13.06
N LYS A 280 20.67 9.62 13.65
CA LYS A 280 21.43 10.12 14.80
C LYS A 280 20.57 10.15 16.05
N PHE A 281 21.12 9.63 17.14
CA PHE A 281 20.48 9.53 18.46
C PHE A 281 21.42 10.07 19.53
N LYS A 282 20.84 10.61 20.62
CA LYS A 282 21.62 11.14 21.74
C LYS A 282 21.15 10.56 23.07
N LYS A 283 22.13 10.33 23.98
CA LYS A 283 21.89 9.99 25.39
C LYS A 283 22.96 10.66 26.26
N GLY A 284 22.60 11.76 26.91
CA GLY A 284 23.58 12.59 27.64
C GLY A 284 24.69 13.08 26.69
N GLU A 285 25.92 12.84 27.06
CA GLU A 285 27.11 13.18 26.27
C GLU A 285 27.42 12.23 25.10
N PHE A 286 26.68 11.11 25.00
CA PHE A 286 26.87 10.10 23.95
C PHE A 286 25.97 10.37 22.76
N SER A 287 26.51 10.17 21.56
CA SER A 287 25.74 10.11 20.32
C SER A 287 26.01 8.83 19.56
N TYR A 288 24.93 8.29 19.00
CA TYR A 288 24.91 7.04 18.23
C TYR A 288 24.45 7.35 16.83
N THR A 289 25.24 6.96 15.82
CA THR A 289 24.91 7.23 14.43
C THR A 289 24.96 5.91 13.64
N CYS A 290 23.80 5.52 13.11
CA CYS A 290 23.71 4.43 12.12
C CYS A 290 23.77 5.06 10.73
N ILE A 291 24.76 4.67 9.94
CA ILE A 291 25.00 5.19 8.59
C ILE A 291 24.78 4.07 7.59
N PHE A 292 24.05 4.33 6.52
CA PHE A 292 23.89 3.47 5.38
C PHE A 292 24.46 4.17 4.13
N ASN A 293 25.37 3.49 3.43
CA ASN A 293 25.93 3.97 2.18
C ASN A 293 25.15 3.40 1.00
N LYS A 294 24.51 4.29 0.23
CA LYS A 294 23.63 3.95 -0.89
C LYS A 294 24.36 3.27 -2.07
N LEU A 295 25.64 3.58 -2.26
CA LEU A 295 26.43 3.04 -3.38
C LEU A 295 26.92 1.61 -3.11
N THR A 296 27.29 1.32 -1.86
CA THR A 296 27.89 0.03 -1.49
C THR A 296 26.92 -0.92 -0.79
N ASN A 297 25.71 -0.45 -0.45
CA ASN A 297 24.72 -1.14 0.36
C ASN A 297 25.26 -1.64 1.71
N ASN A 298 26.30 -0.96 2.22
CA ASN A 298 26.92 -1.27 3.51
C ASN A 298 26.61 -0.18 4.52
N GLY A 299 26.75 -0.51 5.80
CA GLY A 299 26.55 0.45 6.86
C GLY A 299 27.65 0.48 7.91
N HIS A 300 27.52 1.46 8.78
CA HIS A 300 28.39 1.64 9.92
C HIS A 300 27.59 2.08 11.14
N LEU A 301 27.99 1.59 12.32
CA LEU A 301 27.63 2.19 13.60
C LEU A 301 28.82 3.03 14.08
N LYS A 302 28.57 4.30 14.42
CA LYS A 302 29.53 5.17 15.09
C LYS A 302 28.96 5.60 16.44
N VAL A 303 29.82 5.61 17.46
CA VAL A 303 29.45 6.11 18.80
C VAL A 303 30.51 7.14 19.21
N PHE A 304 30.01 8.28 19.67
CA PHE A 304 30.86 9.41 20.13
C PHE A 304 30.53 9.76 21.58
N GLN A 305 31.50 10.27 22.31
CA GLN A 305 31.33 10.94 23.59
C GLN A 305 31.96 12.35 23.48
N ASN A 306 31.17 13.38 23.68
CA ASN A 306 31.65 14.79 23.58
C ASN A 306 32.45 15.03 22.29
N GLN A 307 31.94 14.54 21.14
CA GLN A 307 32.54 14.62 19.78
C GLN A 307 33.76 13.70 19.54
N LYS A 308 34.33 13.06 20.56
CA LYS A 308 35.37 12.06 20.39
C LYS A 308 34.77 10.72 19.95
N GLU A 309 35.23 10.18 18.83
CA GLU A 309 34.80 8.85 18.39
C GLU A 309 35.34 7.78 19.35
N LEU A 310 34.41 6.99 19.93
CA LEU A 310 34.72 5.87 20.81
C LEU A 310 34.65 4.53 20.11
N LEU A 311 33.75 4.43 19.11
CA LEU A 311 33.50 3.18 18.42
C LEU A 311 33.11 3.45 16.99
N GLN A 312 33.70 2.68 16.06
CA GLN A 312 33.21 2.52 14.71
C GLN A 312 33.15 1.03 14.37
N GLN A 313 32.01 0.57 13.85
CA GLN A 313 31.85 -0.82 13.40
C GLN A 313 31.15 -0.86 12.05
N LYS A 314 31.66 -1.69 11.14
CA LYS A 314 30.94 -2.05 9.91
C LYS A 314 29.67 -2.82 10.26
N ALA A 315 28.62 -2.61 9.49
CA ALA A 315 27.34 -3.29 9.62
C ALA A 315 26.91 -3.86 8.26
N SER A 316 26.38 -5.08 8.27
CA SER A 316 25.44 -5.47 7.22
C SER A 316 24.09 -4.85 7.51
N VAL A 317 23.45 -4.33 6.49
CA VAL A 317 22.24 -3.52 6.65
C VAL A 317 21.14 -4.05 5.74
N PHE A 318 19.95 -4.21 6.31
CA PHE A 318 18.71 -4.13 5.57
C PHE A 318 18.07 -2.80 5.89
N ILE A 319 17.69 -2.04 4.87
CA ILE A 319 16.92 -0.80 5.00
C ILE A 319 15.84 -0.80 3.95
N MET A 320 14.72 -0.18 4.24
CA MET A 320 13.60 -0.11 3.28
C MET A 320 14.04 0.52 1.96
N PRO A 321 13.61 -0.03 0.80
CA PRO A 321 14.03 0.46 -0.51
C PRO A 321 13.75 1.95 -0.75
N ASN A 322 12.61 2.47 -0.30
CA ASN A 322 12.27 3.89 -0.47
C ASN A 322 13.14 4.84 0.37
N GLU A 323 13.80 4.34 1.42
CA GLU A 323 14.81 5.11 2.13
C GLU A 323 16.07 5.31 1.26
N VAL A 324 16.29 4.43 0.28
CA VAL A 324 17.48 4.43 -0.60
C VAL A 324 17.21 5.09 -1.95
N LYS A 325 16.01 4.91 -2.50
CA LYS A 325 15.64 5.48 -3.80
C LYS A 325 15.37 6.97 -3.65
N GLN A 326 16.08 7.81 -4.38
CA GLN A 326 15.57 9.14 -4.71
C GLN A 326 14.37 8.93 -5.63
N TYR A 327 13.20 9.38 -5.17
CA TYR A 327 11.98 9.35 -5.97
C TYR A 327 12.18 10.23 -7.21
N THR A 328 12.46 9.63 -8.35
CA THR A 328 12.61 10.32 -9.65
C THR A 328 11.30 10.38 -10.44
N GLY A 329 10.22 9.83 -9.89
CA GLY A 329 8.90 9.82 -10.53
C GLY A 329 8.08 11.07 -10.23
N ASN A 330 7.31 11.53 -11.21
CA ASN A 330 6.32 12.58 -11.03
C ASN A 330 5.36 12.20 -9.89
N LYS A 331 5.22 13.11 -8.92
CA LYS A 331 4.27 12.95 -7.79
C LYS A 331 2.84 12.89 -8.32
N HIS A 332 2.36 11.73 -8.64
CA HIS A 332 0.96 11.50 -8.96
C HIS A 332 0.23 11.11 -7.67
N LYS A 333 -0.65 11.99 -7.25
CA LYS A 333 -1.50 11.78 -6.09
C LYS A 333 -2.58 10.79 -6.49
N VAL A 334 -2.45 9.56 -6.05
CA VAL A 334 -3.50 8.55 -6.19
C VAL A 334 -4.65 8.95 -5.28
N ILE A 335 -5.82 9.14 -5.84
CA ILE A 335 -7.06 9.29 -5.08
C ILE A 335 -7.75 7.94 -5.14
N ILE A 336 -7.51 7.11 -4.12
CA ILE A 336 -8.42 6.00 -3.85
C ILE A 336 -9.56 6.61 -3.05
N SER A 337 -10.68 6.86 -3.71
CA SER A 337 -11.92 7.19 -3.00
C SER A 337 -12.49 5.89 -2.44
N LEU A 338 -12.14 5.58 -1.20
CA LEU A 338 -12.81 4.57 -0.40
C LEU A 338 -14.12 5.12 0.14
#